data_853c3a68cde20f79cfec5f5f72581d2f
#
_entry.id   853c3a68cde20f79cfec5f5f72581d2f
#
_cell.length_a   1.000
_cell.length_b   1.000
_cell.length_c   1.000
_cell.angle_alpha   90.00
_cell.angle_beta   90.00
_cell.angle_gamma   90.00
#
_symmetry.space_group_name_H-M   'P 1'
#
loop_
_entity.id
_entity.type
_entity.pdbx_description
1 polymer ?
#
loop_
_entity_poly.entity_id
_entity_poly.type
_entity_poly.pdbx_seq_one_letter_code
_entity_poly.pdbx_strand_id
1 'polypeptide(L)'
;LAAHCDDVEIGAGATVLRLLHENPDALLCIVIAASDDVRAAEARAAAAALAALAGAPAPEVHLGSLPENVLPVHTTTVRDLVLEHGRPFAPDLVLSPHLLDRHQDHRVMAEVAQQLFRDHPILEYEIAKFDGDLHTPNVYVPVSSELAQAKVHLLHEHFVSQHGRTWFDHEAFLALMRLRGIECNAHYAEGFHV
;
A
#
# COMPACT_ATOMS: atom_id res chain seq x y z
N LEU A 1 3.45 2.07 -4.81
CA LEU A 1 3.29 1.06 -5.87
C LEU A 1 2.49 -0.11 -5.32
N ALA A 2 1.54 -0.64 -6.09
CA ALA A 2 0.66 -1.71 -5.68
C ALA A 2 0.43 -2.72 -6.81
N ALA A 3 0.30 -4.00 -6.48
CA ALA A 3 -0.16 -5.01 -7.41
C ALA A 3 -1.68 -4.94 -7.61
N HIS A 4 -2.42 -4.74 -6.51
CA HIS A 4 -3.88 -4.69 -6.45
C HIS A 4 -4.38 -3.38 -5.82
N CYS A 5 -5.68 -3.15 -5.90
CA CYS A 5 -6.28 -1.86 -5.59
C CYS A 5 -6.28 -1.44 -4.12
N ASP A 6 -6.16 -2.38 -3.19
CA ASP A 6 -6.23 -2.21 -1.74
C ASP A 6 -4.88 -2.36 -1.02
N ASP A 7 -3.81 -2.75 -1.75
CA ASP A 7 -2.50 -3.08 -1.18
C ASP A 7 -1.89 -1.94 -0.35
N VAL A 8 -1.94 -0.70 -0.88
CA VAL A 8 -1.33 0.47 -0.22
C VAL A 8 -2.04 0.76 1.10
N GLU A 9 -3.36 0.76 1.09
CA GLU A 9 -4.16 1.05 2.26
C GLU A 9 -4.02 -0.05 3.32
N ILE A 10 -3.92 -1.32 2.89
CA ILE A 10 -3.69 -2.45 3.80
C ILE A 10 -2.28 -2.41 4.39
N GLY A 11 -1.26 -2.22 3.56
CA GLY A 11 0.14 -2.35 3.98
C GLY A 11 0.72 -1.10 4.64
N ALA A 12 0.32 0.09 4.17
CA ALA A 12 0.95 1.36 4.54
C ALA A 12 -0.04 2.51 4.78
N GLY A 13 -1.34 2.26 4.86
CA GLY A 13 -2.36 3.31 4.89
C GLY A 13 -2.20 4.28 6.07
N ALA A 14 -1.89 3.80 7.28
CA ALA A 14 -1.69 4.65 8.44
C ALA A 14 -0.37 5.44 8.35
N THR A 15 0.67 4.87 7.76
CA THR A 15 1.93 5.56 7.48
C THR A 15 1.73 6.68 6.46
N VAL A 16 1.00 6.41 5.37
CA VAL A 16 0.68 7.44 4.36
C VAL A 16 -0.13 8.57 4.97
N LEU A 17 -1.17 8.26 5.76
CA LEU A 17 -1.95 9.27 6.51
C LEU A 17 -1.04 10.13 7.39
N ARG A 18 -0.13 9.50 8.15
CA ARG A 18 0.81 10.21 9.01
C ARG A 18 1.75 11.12 8.22
N LEU A 19 2.38 10.58 7.15
CA LEU A 19 3.33 11.33 6.33
C LEU A 19 2.68 12.56 5.68
N LEU A 20 1.48 12.41 5.13
CA LEU A 20 0.73 13.51 4.53
C LEU A 20 0.29 14.54 5.59
N HIS A 21 -0.15 14.10 6.77
CA HIS A 21 -0.56 14.98 7.85
C HIS A 21 0.63 15.80 8.43
N GLU A 22 1.79 15.17 8.56
CA GLU A 22 3.02 15.83 9.03
C GLU A 22 3.66 16.74 7.97
N ASN A 23 3.34 16.51 6.67
CA ASN A 23 3.88 17.25 5.53
C ASN A 23 2.75 17.70 4.59
N PRO A 24 2.07 18.81 4.87
CA PRO A 24 0.87 19.23 4.11
C PRO A 24 1.10 19.51 2.62
N ASP A 25 2.35 19.79 2.23
CA ASP A 25 2.73 20.01 0.84
C ASP A 25 3.17 18.72 0.11
N ALA A 26 3.18 17.58 0.81
CA ALA A 26 3.56 16.32 0.20
C ALA A 26 2.52 15.88 -0.84
N LEU A 27 3.04 15.35 -1.96
CA LEU A 27 2.23 14.82 -3.04
C LEU A 27 2.21 13.28 -2.95
N LEU A 28 1.08 12.69 -3.28
CA LEU A 28 0.90 11.25 -3.33
C LEU A 28 0.63 10.80 -4.78
N CYS A 29 1.43 9.84 -5.25
CA CYS A 29 1.20 9.13 -6.49
C CYS A 29 1.03 7.64 -6.20
N ILE A 30 -0.05 7.04 -6.68
CA ILE A 30 -0.33 5.60 -6.54
C ILE A 30 -0.36 4.98 -7.93
N VAL A 31 0.45 3.95 -8.15
CA VAL A 31 0.47 3.17 -9.39
C VAL A 31 0.07 1.74 -9.07
N ILE A 32 -1.03 1.27 -9.65
CA ILE A 32 -1.64 -0.04 -9.41
C ILE A 32 -1.63 -0.84 -10.71
N ALA A 33 -1.12 -2.07 -10.69
CA ALA A 33 -0.96 -2.88 -11.90
C ALA A 33 -2.24 -3.59 -12.33
N ALA A 34 -2.96 -4.22 -11.39
CA ALA A 34 -4.16 -4.99 -11.67
C ALA A 34 -5.41 -4.30 -11.14
N SER A 35 -6.39 -4.09 -12.01
CA SER A 35 -7.70 -3.55 -11.63
C SER A 35 -8.78 -3.94 -12.64
N ASP A 36 -10.02 -4.01 -12.17
CA ASP A 36 -11.24 -3.95 -12.96
C ASP A 36 -11.99 -2.63 -12.68
N ASP A 37 -13.09 -2.40 -13.38
CA ASP A 37 -13.85 -1.14 -13.26
C ASP A 37 -14.36 -0.86 -11.83
N VAL A 38 -14.77 -1.90 -11.10
CA VAL A 38 -15.29 -1.78 -9.73
C VAL A 38 -14.15 -1.43 -8.79
N ARG A 39 -13.08 -2.22 -8.80
CA ARG A 39 -11.92 -2.03 -7.93
C ARG A 39 -11.16 -0.73 -8.24
N ALA A 40 -11.12 -0.34 -9.51
CA ALA A 40 -10.56 0.94 -9.93
C ALA A 40 -11.31 2.15 -9.32
N ALA A 41 -12.65 2.07 -9.28
CA ALA A 41 -13.46 3.09 -8.64
C ALA A 41 -13.24 3.13 -7.12
N GLU A 42 -13.17 1.97 -6.45
CA GLU A 42 -12.87 1.84 -5.03
C GLU A 42 -11.50 2.44 -4.69
N ALA A 43 -10.45 2.09 -5.43
CA ALA A 43 -9.09 2.60 -5.21
C ALA A 43 -9.01 4.12 -5.36
N ARG A 44 -9.66 4.70 -6.38
CA ARG A 44 -9.69 6.17 -6.55
C ARG A 44 -10.42 6.85 -5.40
N ALA A 45 -11.55 6.29 -4.95
CA ALA A 45 -12.31 6.83 -3.83
C ALA A 45 -11.51 6.73 -2.50
N ALA A 46 -10.86 5.59 -2.25
CA ALA A 46 -10.01 5.37 -1.08
C ALA A 46 -8.83 6.34 -1.05
N ALA A 47 -8.11 6.47 -2.16
CA ALA A 47 -6.98 7.40 -2.26
C ALA A 47 -7.40 8.86 -2.04
N ALA A 48 -8.53 9.28 -2.62
CA ALA A 48 -9.07 10.62 -2.40
C ALA A 48 -9.48 10.86 -0.95
N ALA A 49 -10.13 9.88 -0.31
CA ALA A 49 -10.52 9.95 1.10
C ALA A 49 -9.31 10.01 2.02
N LEU A 50 -8.27 9.22 1.73
CA LEU A 50 -7.01 9.20 2.47
C LEU A 50 -6.34 10.58 2.44
N ALA A 51 -6.22 11.19 1.26
CA ALA A 51 -5.64 12.53 1.12
C ALA A 51 -6.50 13.60 1.84
N ALA A 52 -7.83 13.51 1.72
CA ALA A 52 -8.76 14.43 2.39
C ALA A 52 -8.67 14.34 3.92
N LEU A 53 -8.57 13.13 4.49
CA LEU A 53 -8.38 12.91 5.92
C LEU A 53 -7.08 13.52 6.44
N ALA A 54 -6.03 13.49 5.63
CA ALA A 54 -4.75 14.09 5.97
C ALA A 54 -4.67 15.61 5.70
N GLY A 55 -5.66 16.20 5.03
CA GLY A 55 -5.63 17.59 4.58
C GLY A 55 -4.61 17.85 3.45
N ALA A 56 -4.25 16.83 2.69
CA ALA A 56 -3.26 16.86 1.63
C ALA A 56 -3.88 17.14 0.24
N PRO A 57 -3.08 17.52 -0.76
CA PRO A 57 -3.52 17.63 -2.16
C PRO A 57 -4.12 16.32 -2.69
N ALA A 58 -4.99 16.44 -3.71
CA ALA A 58 -5.56 15.27 -4.36
C ALA A 58 -4.46 14.38 -4.95
N PRO A 59 -4.51 13.04 -4.73
CA PRO A 59 -3.48 12.14 -5.20
C PRO A 59 -3.56 11.91 -6.71
N GLU A 60 -2.42 11.60 -7.32
CA GLU A 60 -2.38 11.00 -8.66
C GLU A 60 -2.60 9.49 -8.52
N VAL A 61 -3.58 8.94 -9.26
CA VAL A 61 -3.87 7.49 -9.23
C VAL A 61 -3.86 6.93 -10.64
N HIS A 62 -2.85 6.13 -10.93
CA HIS A 62 -2.64 5.47 -12.22
C HIS A 62 -2.95 3.98 -12.09
N LEU A 63 -3.87 3.51 -12.92
CA LEU A 63 -4.41 2.16 -12.86
C LEU A 63 -4.11 1.41 -14.16
N GLY A 64 -3.40 0.30 -14.04
CA GLY A 64 -3.35 -0.71 -15.07
C GLY A 64 -4.65 -1.52 -15.10
N SER A 65 -4.90 -2.18 -16.21
CA SER A 65 -6.07 -3.05 -16.43
C SER A 65 -5.68 -4.53 -16.51
N LEU A 66 -4.55 -4.91 -15.91
CA LEU A 66 -4.14 -6.30 -15.90
C LEU A 66 -5.06 -7.12 -14.97
N PRO A 67 -5.34 -8.38 -15.31
CA PRO A 67 -6.08 -9.25 -14.40
C PRO A 67 -5.20 -9.64 -13.20
N GLU A 68 -5.83 -9.86 -12.05
CA GLU A 68 -5.17 -10.34 -10.84
C GLU A 68 -4.62 -11.77 -11.03
N ASN A 69 -3.62 -12.15 -10.24
CA ASN A 69 -2.98 -13.47 -10.18
C ASN A 69 -2.17 -13.88 -11.43
N VAL A 70 -1.88 -12.95 -12.32
CA VAL A 70 -1.12 -13.24 -13.55
C VAL A 70 -0.01 -12.23 -13.87
N LEU A 71 0.34 -11.32 -12.97
CA LEU A 71 1.38 -10.33 -13.23
C LEU A 71 2.74 -10.92 -13.60
N PRO A 72 3.15 -12.14 -13.16
CA PRO A 72 4.41 -12.74 -13.60
C PRO A 72 4.56 -12.91 -15.12
N VAL A 73 3.46 -13.11 -15.85
CA VAL A 73 3.51 -13.19 -17.33
C VAL A 73 3.35 -11.82 -17.99
N HIS A 74 3.13 -10.77 -17.21
CA HIS A 74 2.97 -9.37 -17.63
C HIS A 74 4.01 -8.42 -17.05
N THR A 75 5.14 -8.93 -16.57
CA THR A 75 6.19 -8.14 -15.89
C THR A 75 6.63 -6.91 -16.70
N THR A 76 6.78 -7.05 -18.03
CA THR A 76 7.12 -5.92 -18.90
C THR A 76 6.05 -4.83 -18.89
N THR A 77 4.77 -5.21 -18.95
CA THR A 77 3.66 -4.25 -18.90
C THR A 77 3.60 -3.54 -17.55
N VAL A 78 3.81 -4.26 -16.44
CA VAL A 78 3.90 -3.66 -15.10
C VAL A 78 5.06 -2.68 -15.03
N ARG A 79 6.23 -3.06 -15.53
CA ARG A 79 7.41 -2.20 -15.59
C ARG A 79 7.16 -0.94 -16.40
N ASP A 80 6.54 -1.06 -17.58
CA ASP A 80 6.26 0.07 -18.46
C ASP A 80 5.25 1.04 -17.81
N LEU A 81 4.23 0.53 -17.11
CA LEU A 81 3.28 1.33 -16.33
C LEU A 81 3.99 2.16 -15.25
N VAL A 82 4.91 1.55 -14.50
CA VAL A 82 5.68 2.25 -13.46
C VAL A 82 6.67 3.24 -14.07
N LEU A 83 7.27 2.95 -15.23
CA LEU A 83 8.12 3.88 -15.97
C LEU A 83 7.34 5.09 -16.49
N GLU A 84 6.12 4.89 -16.95
CA GLU A 84 5.30 5.95 -17.52
C GLU A 84 4.78 6.91 -16.44
N HIS A 85 4.40 6.41 -15.28
CA HIS A 85 3.71 7.18 -14.24
C HIS A 85 4.52 7.37 -12.96
N GLY A 86 5.19 6.33 -12.47
CA GLY A 86 5.90 6.38 -11.20
C GLY A 86 7.25 7.11 -11.29
N ARG A 87 8.05 6.85 -12.31
CA ARG A 87 9.36 7.50 -12.46
C ARG A 87 9.30 9.01 -12.73
N PRO A 88 8.41 9.53 -13.60
CA PRO A 88 8.30 10.97 -13.83
C PRO A 88 7.82 11.77 -12.62
N PHE A 89 7.12 11.12 -11.67
CA PHE A 89 6.73 11.73 -10.41
C PHE A 89 7.94 12.13 -9.54
N ALA A 90 9.10 11.50 -9.74
CA ALA A 90 10.36 11.76 -9.01
C ALA A 90 10.18 11.71 -7.48
N PRO A 91 9.77 10.54 -6.92
CA PRO A 91 9.42 10.44 -5.51
C PRO A 91 10.62 10.59 -4.59
N ASP A 92 10.45 11.20 -3.41
CA ASP A 92 11.45 11.18 -2.33
C ASP A 92 11.45 9.85 -1.56
N LEU A 93 10.31 9.14 -1.58
CA LEU A 93 10.11 7.84 -0.92
C LEU A 93 9.21 6.96 -1.79
N VAL A 94 9.59 5.71 -1.95
CA VAL A 94 8.78 4.68 -2.61
C VAL A 94 8.25 3.69 -1.57
N LEU A 95 6.96 3.41 -1.65
CA LEU A 95 6.32 2.32 -0.92
C LEU A 95 5.97 1.21 -1.91
N SER A 96 6.32 -0.03 -1.61
CA SER A 96 6.03 -1.20 -2.47
C SER A 96 5.66 -2.42 -1.63
N PRO A 97 5.03 -3.46 -2.20
CA PRO A 97 4.92 -4.74 -1.53
C PRO A 97 6.29 -5.32 -1.17
N HIS A 98 6.32 -6.22 -0.19
CA HIS A 98 7.56 -6.87 0.22
C HIS A 98 8.06 -7.88 -0.83
N LEU A 99 9.38 -7.86 -1.09
CA LEU A 99 10.04 -8.72 -2.10
C LEU A 99 9.87 -10.23 -1.80
N LEU A 100 9.76 -10.62 -0.54
CA LEU A 100 9.56 -12.01 -0.13
C LEU A 100 8.08 -12.37 0.12
N ASP A 101 7.15 -11.53 -0.27
CA ASP A 101 5.73 -11.85 -0.23
C ASP A 101 5.43 -13.10 -1.06
N ARG A 102 4.58 -14.00 -0.55
CA ARG A 102 4.23 -15.24 -1.27
C ARG A 102 3.29 -15.03 -2.43
N HIS A 103 2.54 -13.92 -2.44
CA HIS A 103 1.70 -13.57 -3.59
C HIS A 103 2.57 -13.19 -4.78
N GLN A 104 2.42 -13.92 -5.86
CA GLN A 104 3.26 -13.74 -7.06
C GLN A 104 3.18 -12.33 -7.65
N ASP A 105 2.00 -11.70 -7.63
CA ASP A 105 1.82 -10.35 -8.19
C ASP A 105 2.53 -9.29 -7.34
N HIS A 106 2.51 -9.44 -6.00
CA HIS A 106 3.25 -8.56 -5.09
C HIS A 106 4.75 -8.62 -5.36
N ARG A 107 5.32 -9.81 -5.56
CA ARG A 107 6.73 -9.95 -5.92
C ARG A 107 7.09 -9.26 -7.22
N VAL A 108 6.24 -9.35 -8.25
CA VAL A 108 6.48 -8.65 -9.52
C VAL A 108 6.57 -7.15 -9.30
N MET A 109 5.63 -6.58 -8.53
CA MET A 109 5.66 -5.14 -8.24
C MET A 109 6.89 -4.75 -7.41
N ALA A 110 7.27 -5.56 -6.41
CA ALA A 110 8.46 -5.34 -5.60
C ALA A 110 9.74 -5.39 -6.44
N GLU A 111 9.89 -6.39 -7.32
CA GLU A 111 11.04 -6.51 -8.24
C GLU A 111 11.12 -5.31 -9.19
N VAL A 112 10.01 -4.84 -9.73
CA VAL A 112 9.95 -3.65 -10.58
C VAL A 112 10.34 -2.40 -9.78
N ALA A 113 9.87 -2.25 -8.54
CA ALA A 113 10.25 -1.16 -7.65
C ALA A 113 11.77 -1.14 -7.43
N GLN A 114 12.37 -2.27 -7.05
CA GLN A 114 13.81 -2.41 -6.82
C GLN A 114 14.63 -2.07 -8.08
N GLN A 115 14.15 -2.44 -9.25
CA GLN A 115 14.85 -2.15 -10.51
C GLN A 115 14.80 -0.68 -10.91
N LEU A 116 13.64 -0.04 -10.74
CA LEU A 116 13.40 1.30 -11.27
C LEU A 116 13.77 2.41 -10.28
N PHE A 117 13.82 2.13 -8.98
CA PHE A 117 14.04 3.12 -7.92
C PHE A 117 15.28 2.83 -7.07
N ARG A 118 16.37 2.31 -7.68
CA ARG A 118 17.64 1.98 -7.00
C ARG A 118 18.30 3.17 -6.30
N ASP A 119 17.99 4.36 -6.75
CA ASP A 119 18.49 5.64 -6.28
C ASP A 119 17.55 6.33 -5.27
N HIS A 120 16.50 5.62 -4.81
CA HIS A 120 15.50 6.12 -3.87
C HIS A 120 15.42 5.22 -2.63
N PRO A 121 15.02 5.76 -1.47
CA PRO A 121 14.60 4.93 -0.36
C PRO A 121 13.31 4.18 -0.74
N ILE A 122 13.30 2.87 -0.48
CA ILE A 122 12.14 2.00 -0.68
C ILE A 122 11.77 1.41 0.68
N LEU A 123 10.52 1.58 1.10
CA LEU A 123 9.94 0.86 2.23
C LEU A 123 8.98 -0.19 1.68
N GLU A 124 9.30 -1.45 1.92
CA GLU A 124 8.49 -2.58 1.50
C GLU A 124 7.49 -2.92 2.60
N TYR A 125 6.20 -2.78 2.32
CA TYR A 125 5.13 -2.98 3.29
C TYR A 125 4.64 -4.43 3.33
N GLU A 126 4.09 -4.83 4.48
CA GLU A 126 3.45 -6.12 4.71
C GLU A 126 1.97 -6.07 4.34
N ILE A 127 1.43 -7.17 3.83
CA ILE A 127 -0.01 -7.31 3.56
C ILE A 127 -0.52 -8.55 4.28
N ALA A 128 -1.43 -8.35 5.26
CA ALA A 128 -2.14 -9.44 5.91
C ALA A 128 -3.11 -10.10 4.92
N LYS A 129 -2.93 -11.39 4.66
CA LYS A 129 -3.70 -12.19 3.73
C LYS A 129 -3.63 -13.69 4.07
N PHE A 130 -4.07 -14.57 3.18
CA PHE A 130 -4.09 -16.03 3.40
C PHE A 130 -2.71 -16.70 3.51
N ASP A 131 -1.67 -16.11 2.93
CA ASP A 131 -0.42 -16.82 2.63
C ASP A 131 0.46 -17.10 3.87
N GLY A 132 0.16 -16.47 5.01
CA GLY A 132 0.90 -16.69 6.25
C GLY A 132 2.39 -16.36 6.10
N ASP A 133 2.71 -15.25 5.48
CA ASP A 133 4.04 -14.83 5.06
C ASP A 133 4.48 -13.50 5.69
N LEU A 134 3.91 -13.15 6.84
CA LEU A 134 4.39 -12.02 7.62
C LEU A 134 5.80 -12.33 8.14
N HIS A 135 6.74 -11.50 7.76
CA HIS A 135 8.14 -11.60 8.17
C HIS A 135 8.42 -10.72 9.40
N THR A 136 9.68 -10.62 9.80
CA THR A 136 10.10 -9.69 10.85
C THR A 136 10.57 -8.40 10.18
N PRO A 137 9.81 -7.30 10.29
CA PRO A 137 10.21 -6.01 9.75
C PRO A 137 11.50 -5.50 10.40
N ASN A 138 12.23 -4.67 9.67
CA ASN A 138 13.43 -4.00 10.20
C ASN A 138 13.27 -2.48 10.33
N VAL A 139 12.15 -1.93 9.83
CA VAL A 139 11.72 -0.55 10.02
C VAL A 139 10.30 -0.53 10.54
N TYR A 140 10.01 0.30 11.53
CA TYR A 140 8.68 0.48 12.11
C TYR A 140 8.31 1.96 12.05
N VAL A 141 7.09 2.23 11.62
CA VAL A 141 6.51 3.57 11.66
C VAL A 141 5.40 3.59 12.71
N PRO A 142 5.66 4.14 13.92
CA PRO A 142 4.63 4.29 14.94
C PRO A 142 3.50 5.19 14.45
N VAL A 143 2.26 4.80 14.73
CA VAL A 143 1.07 5.59 14.38
C VAL A 143 0.18 5.78 15.60
N SER A 144 -0.58 6.86 15.62
CA SER A 144 -1.53 7.10 16.69
C SER A 144 -2.74 6.15 16.59
N SER A 145 -3.49 6.02 17.68
CA SER A 145 -4.71 5.21 17.68
C SER A 145 -5.74 5.74 16.68
N GLU A 146 -5.81 7.06 16.52
CA GLU A 146 -6.71 7.72 15.58
C GLU A 146 -6.37 7.37 14.14
N LEU A 147 -5.09 7.40 13.76
CA LEU A 147 -4.63 7.04 12.41
C LEU A 147 -4.82 5.54 12.13
N ALA A 148 -4.57 4.67 13.12
CA ALA A 148 -4.81 3.25 12.99
C ALA A 148 -6.30 2.94 12.74
N GLN A 149 -7.20 3.58 13.49
CA GLN A 149 -8.64 3.44 13.30
C GLN A 149 -9.11 4.06 11.97
N ALA A 150 -8.58 5.22 11.60
CA ALA A 150 -8.91 5.89 10.33
C ALA A 150 -8.56 5.01 9.13
N LYS A 151 -7.37 4.38 9.12
CA LYS A 151 -6.98 3.41 8.09
C LYS A 151 -8.01 2.27 7.98
N VAL A 152 -8.35 1.64 9.09
CA VAL A 152 -9.24 0.48 9.08
C VAL A 152 -10.67 0.87 8.67
N HIS A 153 -11.14 2.04 9.11
CA HIS A 153 -12.42 2.58 8.68
C HIS A 153 -12.44 2.83 7.17
N LEU A 154 -11.40 3.49 6.64
CA LEU A 154 -11.24 3.76 5.21
C LEU A 154 -11.26 2.47 4.38
N LEU A 155 -10.55 1.41 4.82
CA LEU A 155 -10.57 0.12 4.15
C LEU A 155 -11.99 -0.43 4.05
N HIS A 156 -12.72 -0.47 5.15
CA HIS A 156 -14.09 -1.01 5.16
C HIS A 156 -15.10 -0.13 4.42
N GLU A 157 -14.92 1.17 4.39
CA GLU A 157 -15.83 2.08 3.70
C GLU A 157 -15.67 1.99 2.18
N HIS A 158 -14.45 1.88 1.69
CA HIS A 158 -14.17 2.05 0.26
C HIS A 158 -13.97 0.73 -0.49
N PHE A 159 -13.48 -0.34 0.12
CA PHE A 159 -13.26 -1.62 -0.56
C PHE A 159 -14.39 -2.62 -0.30
N VAL A 160 -15.61 -2.23 -0.66
CA VAL A 160 -16.84 -3.01 -0.45
C VAL A 160 -16.80 -4.35 -1.20
N SER A 161 -16.12 -4.40 -2.36
CA SER A 161 -15.94 -5.63 -3.15
C SER A 161 -15.17 -6.71 -2.39
N GLN A 162 -14.41 -6.34 -1.34
CA GLN A 162 -13.64 -7.27 -0.51
C GLN A 162 -14.42 -7.78 0.71
N HIS A 163 -15.58 -7.22 1.01
CA HIS A 163 -16.41 -7.68 2.12
C HIS A 163 -16.78 -9.16 1.96
N GLY A 164 -16.76 -9.90 3.05
CA GLY A 164 -17.03 -11.33 3.07
C GLY A 164 -15.82 -12.22 2.78
N ARG A 165 -14.68 -11.66 2.41
CA ARG A 165 -13.40 -12.40 2.41
C ARG A 165 -12.92 -12.54 3.85
N THR A 166 -12.52 -13.74 4.26
CA THR A 166 -12.13 -14.04 5.66
C THR A 166 -10.87 -13.31 6.13
N TRP A 167 -10.04 -12.87 5.21
CA TRP A 167 -8.81 -12.12 5.52
C TRP A 167 -9.04 -10.60 5.56
N PHE A 168 -10.13 -10.09 4.93
CA PHE A 168 -10.46 -8.67 4.92
C PHE A 168 -11.25 -8.35 6.19
N ASP A 169 -10.54 -8.27 7.28
CA ASP A 169 -11.09 -8.24 8.63
C ASP A 169 -10.55 -7.06 9.45
N HIS A 170 -11.47 -6.33 10.07
CA HIS A 170 -11.17 -5.14 10.87
C HIS A 170 -10.22 -5.44 12.04
N GLU A 171 -10.46 -6.55 12.74
CA GLU A 171 -9.65 -6.93 13.90
C GLU A 171 -8.26 -7.39 13.47
N ALA A 172 -8.15 -8.08 12.33
CA ALA A 172 -6.88 -8.54 11.78
C ALA A 172 -5.95 -7.37 11.44
N PHE A 173 -6.47 -6.33 10.78
CA PHE A 173 -5.68 -5.14 10.45
C PHE A 173 -5.21 -4.38 11.69
N LEU A 174 -6.07 -4.20 12.69
CA LEU A 174 -5.68 -3.60 13.98
C LEU A 174 -4.69 -4.47 14.73
N ALA A 175 -4.89 -5.79 14.77
CA ALA A 175 -4.01 -6.71 15.47
C ALA A 175 -2.60 -6.71 14.91
N LEU A 176 -2.43 -6.67 13.57
CA LEU A 176 -1.11 -6.58 12.97
C LEU A 176 -0.41 -5.27 13.39
N MET A 177 -1.07 -4.12 13.25
CA MET A 177 -0.49 -2.84 13.69
C MET A 177 -0.20 -2.83 15.19
N ARG A 178 -1.02 -3.52 16.01
CA ARG A 178 -0.77 -3.64 17.45
C ARG A 178 0.48 -4.47 17.76
N LEU A 179 0.68 -5.59 17.07
CA LEU A 179 1.87 -6.43 17.20
C LEU A 179 3.13 -5.64 16.82
N ARG A 180 3.10 -4.94 15.69
CA ARG A 180 4.22 -4.09 15.23
C ARG A 180 4.50 -2.93 16.20
N GLY A 181 3.45 -2.38 16.81
CA GLY A 181 3.59 -1.39 17.88
C GLY A 181 4.33 -1.94 19.11
N ILE A 182 4.03 -3.16 19.55
CA ILE A 182 4.73 -3.81 20.67
C ILE A 182 6.23 -3.97 20.35
N GLU A 183 6.55 -4.38 19.12
CA GLU A 183 7.94 -4.61 18.69
C GLU A 183 8.79 -3.34 18.69
N CYS A 184 8.19 -2.16 18.55
CA CYS A 184 8.90 -0.88 18.55
C CYS A 184 8.55 0.03 19.76
N ASN A 185 7.94 -0.50 20.81
CA ASN A 185 7.53 0.22 22.01
C ASN A 185 6.54 1.37 21.74
N ALA A 186 5.60 1.15 20.82
CA ALA A 186 4.48 2.05 20.52
C ALA A 186 3.14 1.35 20.73
N HIS A 187 2.03 2.09 20.67
CA HIS A 187 0.70 1.48 20.77
C HIS A 187 0.34 0.76 19.47
N TYR A 188 0.48 1.46 18.35
CA TYR A 188 0.36 0.90 16.99
C TYR A 188 1.57 1.30 16.15
N ALA A 189 1.92 0.47 15.19
CA ALA A 189 2.89 0.76 14.14
C ALA A 189 2.56 -0.02 12.87
N GLU A 190 3.02 0.43 11.73
CA GLU A 190 3.16 -0.39 10.53
C GLU A 190 4.61 -0.83 10.39
N GLY A 191 4.82 -2.05 9.90
CA GLY A 191 6.14 -2.66 9.71
C GLY A 191 6.56 -2.63 8.25
N PHE A 192 7.84 -2.38 8.03
CA PHE A 192 8.43 -2.31 6.69
C PHE A 192 9.76 -3.05 6.66
N HIS A 193 10.18 -3.39 5.43
CA HIS A 193 11.51 -3.92 5.12
C HIS A 193 12.27 -2.93 4.22
N VAL A 194 13.60 -2.88 4.40
CA VAL A 194 14.55 -2.12 3.58
C VAL A 194 15.78 -2.96 3.26
#